data_70cf967b3401338647e78cf564f81cc4
#
_entry.id   70cf967b3401338647e78cf564f81cc4
#
_cell.length_a   1.000
_cell.length_b   1.000
_cell.length_c   1.000
_cell.angle_alpha   90.00
_cell.angle_beta   90.00
_cell.angle_gamma   90.00
#
_symmetry.space_group_name_H-M   'P 1'
#
loop_
_entity.id
_entity.type
_entity.pdbx_description
1 polymer ?
#
loop_
_entity_poly.entity_id
_entity_poly.type
_entity_poly.pdbx_seq_one_letter_code
_entity_poly.pdbx_strand_id
1 'polypeptide(L)'
;MTKITTRFAPSPTGYIHIGNVRSALFPWLLAKQQQGSFILRIEDTDQSRYVEGATELILSTLDWLGINWTEGPRVGGPHGPYFQTERRDRYQIWAQKLIDNGFAYADPYTPEEVQAFRDKAKAEKRAFLYRDHRPENPPSWDGTQPLRFKVPEIKRYTWNDAVMGELTAGPEALDDFILIKSDGLPTYNFAHIVDDFEMGVTHVIRGLEYISSMPKYLSLYDALEIEWPVFACLPHIMAADGKKKLGKRDGAKSVEEYRTEGILPEAMLNFLASMGWNDGTEQEVFTIDELIEKFSLDRVQRSGARFDEQRLLWLNGQHIRRLEINDLSQRVVNFWPATASSASEEYKIAVLSLVQDRLKTLTDLPLSSSYFFEAPTPDWTMATDNKQLKKLAPAELATLLKTAHTTLETTDFNPDAIQAALNTLLESTGQKPGTLFSIIRLAVSWAPFSPALPDTLALLGKEQTLARLQTAIDSAPTA
;
A
#
# COMPACT_ATOMS: atom_id res chain seq x y z
N MET A 1 33.53 -4.62 -0.30
CA MET A 1 32.44 -3.64 -0.54
C MET A 1 31.76 -3.38 0.79
N THR A 2 31.47 -2.15 1.12
CA THR A 2 30.71 -1.80 2.34
C THR A 2 29.32 -2.38 2.23
N LYS A 3 28.83 -3.04 3.29
CA LYS A 3 27.50 -3.64 3.34
C LYS A 3 26.45 -2.52 3.16
N ILE A 4 25.50 -2.69 2.25
CA ILE A 4 24.41 -1.74 2.04
C ILE A 4 23.52 -1.70 3.28
N THR A 5 23.30 -0.51 3.82
CA THR A 5 22.37 -0.27 4.92
C THR A 5 21.38 0.80 4.49
N THR A 6 20.11 0.47 4.56
CA THR A 6 19.00 1.37 4.27
C THR A 6 18.09 1.48 5.49
N ARG A 7 17.15 2.42 5.48
CA ARG A 7 16.18 2.57 6.57
C ARG A 7 14.81 3.02 6.10
N PHE A 8 13.81 2.64 6.87
CA PHE A 8 12.53 3.32 6.93
C PHE A 8 12.40 4.03 8.27
N ALA A 9 12.08 5.31 8.24
CA ALA A 9 12.11 6.18 9.43
C ALA A 9 10.79 6.95 9.55
N PRO A 10 9.67 6.28 9.91
CA PRO A 10 8.38 6.91 10.01
C PRO A 10 8.22 7.69 11.31
N SER A 11 7.49 8.82 11.24
CA SER A 11 7.00 9.53 12.42
C SER A 11 5.62 8.97 12.82
N PRO A 12 5.37 8.70 14.12
CA PRO A 12 4.11 8.12 14.61
C PRO A 12 3.03 9.20 14.75
N THR A 13 2.64 9.84 13.64
CA THR A 13 1.71 10.98 13.59
C THR A 13 0.32 10.60 13.04
N GLY A 14 0.01 9.30 12.96
CA GLY A 14 -1.28 8.78 12.50
C GLY A 14 -1.18 7.54 11.64
N TYR A 15 -2.22 7.29 10.85
CA TYR A 15 -2.30 6.10 10.00
C TYR A 15 -1.25 6.11 8.90
N ILE A 16 -0.70 4.92 8.65
CA ILE A 16 0.20 4.68 7.52
C ILE A 16 -0.60 4.63 6.22
N HIS A 17 -0.18 5.37 5.22
CA HIS A 17 -0.79 5.35 3.89
C HIS A 17 0.16 4.73 2.86
N ILE A 18 -0.36 4.40 1.68
CA ILE A 18 0.40 3.72 0.63
C ILE A 18 1.70 4.44 0.22
N GLY A 19 1.75 5.77 0.33
CA GLY A 19 2.99 6.53 0.08
C GLY A 19 4.08 6.25 1.09
N ASN A 20 3.73 6.06 2.38
CA ASN A 20 4.68 5.67 3.41
C ASN A 20 5.17 4.23 3.16
N VAL A 21 4.27 3.31 2.80
CA VAL A 21 4.64 1.92 2.50
C VAL A 21 5.59 1.87 1.31
N ARG A 22 5.36 2.63 0.24
CA ARG A 22 6.32 2.68 -0.88
C ARG A 22 7.69 3.21 -0.44
N SER A 23 7.72 4.18 0.47
CA SER A 23 8.97 4.69 1.05
C SER A 23 9.68 3.68 1.96
N ALA A 24 8.97 2.66 2.46
CA ALA A 24 9.54 1.51 3.15
C ALA A 24 9.97 0.40 2.17
N LEU A 25 9.16 0.15 1.14
CA LEU A 25 9.35 -0.94 0.19
C LEU A 25 10.65 -0.82 -0.61
N PHE A 26 10.95 0.34 -1.17
CA PHE A 26 12.12 0.51 -2.04
C PHE A 26 13.45 0.35 -1.29
N PRO A 27 13.66 0.98 -0.11
CA PRO A 27 14.85 0.71 0.69
C PRO A 27 14.92 -0.75 1.18
N TRP A 28 13.79 -1.38 1.48
CA TRP A 28 13.73 -2.78 1.86
C TRP A 28 14.14 -3.70 0.71
N LEU A 29 13.61 -3.47 -0.51
CA LEU A 29 13.99 -4.23 -1.71
C LEU A 29 15.48 -4.12 -1.99
N LEU A 30 16.04 -2.90 -1.93
CA LEU A 30 17.47 -2.68 -2.14
C LEU A 30 18.31 -3.43 -1.09
N ALA A 31 17.95 -3.33 0.19
CA ALA A 31 18.66 -4.03 1.25
C ALA A 31 18.61 -5.56 1.07
N LYS A 32 17.42 -6.11 0.75
CA LYS A 32 17.26 -7.56 0.52
C LYS A 32 18.07 -8.04 -0.67
N GLN A 33 17.99 -7.35 -1.80
CA GLN A 33 18.74 -7.71 -3.01
C GLN A 33 20.25 -7.74 -2.75
N GLN A 34 20.76 -6.75 -2.02
CA GLN A 34 22.18 -6.60 -1.74
C GLN A 34 22.65 -7.36 -0.49
N GLN A 35 21.78 -8.20 0.10
CA GLN A 35 22.05 -8.92 1.36
C GLN A 35 22.53 -7.98 2.48
N GLY A 36 22.01 -6.77 2.44
CA GLY A 36 22.32 -5.66 3.33
C GLY A 36 21.50 -5.64 4.62
N SER A 37 21.45 -4.48 5.26
CA SER A 37 20.63 -4.22 6.43
C SER A 37 19.51 -3.26 6.11
N PHE A 38 18.31 -3.54 6.63
CA PHE A 38 17.17 -2.63 6.60
C PHE A 38 16.77 -2.29 8.03
N ILE A 39 16.89 -1.02 8.39
CA ILE A 39 16.65 -0.49 9.74
C ILE A 39 15.26 0.14 9.79
N LEU A 40 14.50 -0.18 10.83
CA LEU A 40 13.29 0.56 11.20
C LEU A 40 13.62 1.49 12.37
N ARG A 41 13.45 2.80 12.17
CA ARG A 41 13.64 3.83 13.21
C ARG A 41 12.37 4.64 13.37
N ILE A 42 11.92 4.83 14.59
CA ILE A 42 10.73 5.64 14.90
C ILE A 42 11.17 7.07 15.21
N GLU A 43 10.70 8.01 14.37
CA GLU A 43 11.02 9.43 14.50
C GLU A 43 9.92 10.15 15.29
N ASP A 44 10.00 10.03 16.60
CA ASP A 44 9.01 10.49 17.58
C ASP A 44 9.39 11.81 18.29
N THR A 45 10.31 12.60 17.74
CA THR A 45 10.78 13.87 18.35
C THR A 45 9.73 14.97 18.31
N ASP A 46 8.69 14.86 17.47
CA ASP A 46 7.56 15.79 17.45
C ASP A 46 6.42 15.28 18.33
N GLN A 47 6.56 15.52 19.64
CA GLN A 47 5.60 15.08 20.64
C GLN A 47 4.22 15.74 20.51
N SER A 48 4.14 16.92 19.87
CA SER A 48 2.87 17.63 19.66
C SER A 48 1.98 16.95 18.61
N ARG A 49 2.57 16.17 17.70
CA ARG A 49 1.87 15.40 16.67
C ARG A 49 1.86 13.90 16.93
N TYR A 50 2.39 13.46 18.05
CA TYR A 50 2.37 12.06 18.43
C TYR A 50 0.92 11.56 18.57
N VAL A 51 0.62 10.40 17.99
CA VAL A 51 -0.69 9.74 18.10
C VAL A 51 -0.49 8.40 18.79
N GLU A 52 -1.19 8.21 19.90
CA GLU A 52 -1.16 6.94 20.64
C GLU A 52 -1.58 5.77 19.75
N GLY A 53 -0.87 4.66 19.82
CA GLY A 53 -1.10 3.46 18.97
C GLY A 53 -0.54 3.56 17.55
N ALA A 54 -0.09 4.74 17.06
CA ALA A 54 0.43 4.86 15.70
C ALA A 54 1.69 4.02 15.47
N THR A 55 2.55 3.87 16.46
CA THR A 55 3.73 3.00 16.36
C THR A 55 3.33 1.55 16.12
N GLU A 56 2.40 1.01 16.93
CA GLU A 56 1.92 -0.38 16.75
C GLU A 56 1.23 -0.57 15.39
N LEU A 57 0.52 0.43 14.91
CA LEU A 57 -0.08 0.40 13.57
C LEU A 57 0.99 0.35 12.47
N ILE A 58 2.09 1.10 12.62
CA ILE A 58 3.23 1.01 11.69
C ILE A 58 3.80 -0.41 11.68
N LEU A 59 4.10 -0.95 12.87
CA LEU A 59 4.70 -2.27 13.01
C LEU A 59 3.79 -3.38 12.45
N SER A 60 2.50 -3.38 12.81
CA SER A 60 1.54 -4.37 12.31
C SER A 60 1.29 -4.27 10.81
N THR A 61 1.35 -3.07 10.24
CA THR A 61 1.25 -2.88 8.78
C THR A 61 2.46 -3.48 8.06
N LEU A 62 3.67 -3.24 8.57
CA LEU A 62 4.89 -3.81 7.99
C LEU A 62 4.93 -5.34 8.14
N ASP A 63 4.50 -5.88 9.30
CA ASP A 63 4.37 -7.30 9.54
C ASP A 63 3.38 -7.96 8.55
N TRP A 64 2.21 -7.35 8.35
CA TRP A 64 1.23 -7.84 7.37
C TRP A 64 1.76 -7.86 5.95
N LEU A 65 2.56 -6.84 5.57
CA LEU A 65 3.19 -6.75 4.26
C LEU A 65 4.41 -7.66 4.11
N GLY A 66 4.91 -8.27 5.19
CA GLY A 66 6.14 -9.06 5.16
C GLY A 66 7.41 -8.21 5.00
N ILE A 67 7.34 -6.89 5.23
CA ILE A 67 8.50 -5.98 5.21
C ILE A 67 9.24 -6.11 6.54
N ASN A 68 10.09 -7.12 6.65
CA ASN A 68 10.86 -7.42 7.85
C ASN A 68 12.12 -6.55 7.92
N TRP A 69 12.40 -5.99 9.11
CA TRP A 69 13.62 -5.22 9.36
C TRP A 69 14.67 -6.06 10.09
N THR A 70 15.94 -5.75 9.82
CA THR A 70 17.08 -6.43 10.43
C THR A 70 17.47 -5.84 11.78
N GLU A 71 17.15 -4.57 11.98
CA GLU A 71 17.40 -3.79 13.19
C GLU A 71 16.24 -2.84 13.42
N GLY A 72 15.84 -2.65 14.67
CA GLY A 72 14.72 -1.76 14.99
C GLY A 72 13.93 -2.20 16.22
N PRO A 73 12.76 -1.58 16.47
CA PRO A 73 11.84 -2.01 17.51
C PRO A 73 11.51 -3.50 17.41
N ARG A 74 11.32 -4.17 18.53
CA ARG A 74 11.05 -5.61 18.70
C ARG A 74 12.24 -6.54 18.38
N VAL A 75 13.07 -6.24 17.39
CA VAL A 75 14.22 -7.09 17.00
C VAL A 75 15.53 -6.65 17.63
N GLY A 76 15.65 -5.38 18.05
CA GLY A 76 16.89 -4.83 18.57
C GLY A 76 17.95 -4.65 17.50
N GLY A 77 19.22 -4.70 17.89
CA GLY A 77 20.39 -4.58 17.02
C GLY A 77 21.50 -3.73 17.64
N PRO A 78 22.67 -3.60 16.97
CA PRO A 78 23.86 -2.93 17.53
C PRO A 78 23.73 -1.41 17.61
N HIS A 79 22.81 -0.77 16.84
CA HIS A 79 22.69 0.67 16.73
C HIS A 79 21.56 1.27 17.58
N GLY A 80 20.94 0.46 18.47
CA GLY A 80 19.89 0.93 19.37
C GLY A 80 20.32 2.08 20.28
N PRO A 81 19.32 2.77 20.90
CA PRO A 81 17.88 2.59 20.73
C PRO A 81 17.35 3.07 19.39
N TYR A 82 16.13 2.62 19.01
CA TYR A 82 15.52 2.90 17.68
C TYR A 82 14.34 3.87 17.74
N PHE A 83 14.09 4.47 18.88
CA PHE A 83 13.19 5.61 19.09
C PHE A 83 14.05 6.86 19.26
N GLN A 84 13.76 7.92 18.53
CA GLN A 84 14.59 9.12 18.59
C GLN A 84 14.55 9.82 19.96
N THR A 85 13.42 9.77 20.65
CA THR A 85 13.30 10.32 22.02
C THR A 85 14.25 9.65 23.02
N GLU A 86 14.62 8.38 22.80
CA GLU A 86 15.54 7.62 23.63
C GLU A 86 17.02 7.90 23.32
N ARG A 87 17.31 8.67 22.28
CA ARG A 87 18.67 8.98 21.80
C ARG A 87 19.13 10.39 22.17
N ARG A 88 18.44 11.06 23.09
CA ARG A 88 18.68 12.48 23.45
C ARG A 88 20.15 12.78 23.71
N ASP A 89 20.86 11.96 24.49
CA ASP A 89 22.27 12.16 24.85
C ASP A 89 23.19 12.15 23.64
N ARG A 90 22.87 11.34 22.62
CA ARG A 90 23.66 11.30 21.38
C ARG A 90 23.55 12.61 20.63
N TYR A 91 22.36 13.17 20.50
CA TYR A 91 22.17 14.47 19.85
C TYR A 91 22.89 15.60 20.58
N GLN A 92 22.95 15.55 21.91
CA GLN A 92 23.71 16.53 22.69
C GLN A 92 25.21 16.45 22.42
N ILE A 93 25.79 15.26 22.29
CA ILE A 93 27.19 15.07 21.93
C ILE A 93 27.50 15.72 20.57
N TRP A 94 26.68 15.44 19.55
CA TRP A 94 26.83 16.01 18.22
C TRP A 94 26.58 17.52 18.18
N ALA A 95 25.64 18.01 18.96
CA ALA A 95 25.38 19.44 19.13
C ALA A 95 26.57 20.16 19.76
N GLN A 96 27.19 19.56 20.79
CA GLN A 96 28.39 20.12 21.42
C GLN A 96 29.55 20.21 20.44
N LYS A 97 29.75 19.19 19.60
CA LYS A 97 30.76 19.24 18.52
C LYS A 97 30.56 20.46 17.60
N LEU A 98 29.31 20.76 17.23
CA LEU A 98 28.98 21.92 16.41
C LEU A 98 29.23 23.25 17.14
N ILE A 99 28.95 23.31 18.45
CA ILE A 99 29.23 24.49 19.30
C ILE A 99 30.74 24.72 19.35
N ASP A 100 31.53 23.70 19.66
CA ASP A 100 32.95 23.77 19.82
C ASP A 100 33.67 24.22 18.52
N ASN A 101 33.11 23.81 17.36
CA ASN A 101 33.59 24.21 16.03
C ASN A 101 33.00 25.56 15.57
N GLY A 102 32.17 26.23 16.36
CA GLY A 102 31.59 27.53 16.02
C GLY A 102 30.45 27.45 14.98
N PHE A 103 29.88 26.28 14.75
CA PHE A 103 28.82 26.01 13.78
C PHE A 103 27.42 25.88 14.42
N ALA A 104 27.30 26.19 15.73
CA ALA A 104 26.02 26.30 16.41
C ALA A 104 26.06 27.40 17.46
N TYR A 105 24.90 27.98 17.73
CA TYR A 105 24.74 29.02 18.76
C TYR A 105 23.38 28.91 19.45
N ALA A 106 23.33 29.33 20.72
CA ALA A 106 22.09 29.48 21.45
C ALA A 106 21.28 30.62 20.84
N ASP A 107 20.02 30.34 20.52
CA ASP A 107 19.09 31.33 19.95
C ASP A 107 18.48 32.17 21.07
N PRO A 108 18.82 33.47 21.17
CA PRO A 108 18.32 34.31 22.26
C PRO A 108 16.93 34.89 22.02
N TYR A 109 16.39 34.75 20.79
CA TYR A 109 15.17 35.45 20.40
C TYR A 109 13.91 34.70 20.79
N THR A 110 12.94 35.46 21.26
CA THR A 110 11.60 34.93 21.54
C THR A 110 10.83 34.66 20.25
N PRO A 111 9.76 33.83 20.29
CA PRO A 111 8.91 33.62 19.10
C PRO A 111 8.34 34.93 18.54
N GLU A 112 8.01 35.91 19.39
CA GLU A 112 7.48 37.22 19.02
C GLU A 112 8.51 38.04 18.25
N GLU A 113 9.76 38.06 18.72
CA GLU A 113 10.87 38.75 18.03
C GLU A 113 11.14 38.12 16.67
N VAL A 114 11.18 36.80 16.58
CA VAL A 114 11.33 36.08 15.30
C VAL A 114 10.17 36.37 14.36
N GLN A 115 8.94 36.48 14.89
CA GLN A 115 7.79 36.85 14.08
C GLN A 115 7.91 38.30 13.57
N ALA A 116 8.41 39.24 14.37
CA ALA A 116 8.65 40.60 13.95
C ALA A 116 9.69 40.69 12.81
N PHE A 117 10.75 39.85 12.85
CA PHE A 117 11.72 39.74 11.76
C PHE A 117 11.07 39.27 10.45
N ARG A 118 10.18 38.26 10.54
CA ARG A 118 9.41 37.74 9.39
C ARG A 118 8.49 38.81 8.79
N ASP A 119 7.78 39.53 9.64
CA ASP A 119 6.83 40.58 9.22
C ASP A 119 7.58 41.74 8.54
N LYS A 120 8.76 42.12 9.05
CA LYS A 120 9.64 43.09 8.43
C LYS A 120 10.10 42.63 7.04
N ALA A 121 10.62 41.41 6.92
CA ALA A 121 11.05 40.86 5.62
C ALA A 121 9.87 40.84 4.60
N LYS A 122 8.67 40.47 5.05
CA LYS A 122 7.46 40.46 4.23
C LYS A 122 7.07 41.88 3.78
N ALA A 123 7.15 42.87 4.67
CA ALA A 123 6.90 44.27 4.32
C ALA A 123 7.89 44.81 3.29
N GLU A 124 9.15 44.38 3.39
CA GLU A 124 10.24 44.70 2.46
C GLU A 124 10.19 43.85 1.17
N LYS A 125 9.21 42.94 1.02
CA LYS A 125 9.06 42.01 -0.12
C LYS A 125 10.30 41.17 -0.42
N ARG A 126 11.06 40.81 0.61
CA ARG A 126 12.22 39.92 0.52
C ARG A 126 11.96 38.59 1.23
N ALA A 127 12.71 37.56 0.85
CA ALA A 127 12.69 36.30 1.59
C ALA A 127 13.21 36.51 3.02
N PHE A 128 12.54 35.89 3.98
CA PHE A 128 13.05 35.84 5.34
C PHE A 128 14.16 34.80 5.40
N LEU A 129 15.32 35.21 5.87
CA LEU A 129 16.47 34.35 6.15
C LEU A 129 16.90 34.58 7.61
N TYR A 130 16.89 33.54 8.41
CA TYR A 130 17.27 33.66 9.82
C TYR A 130 18.74 34.06 9.99
N ARG A 131 19.63 33.63 9.08
CA ARG A 131 21.05 33.99 9.07
C ARG A 131 21.33 35.50 9.02
N ASP A 132 20.38 36.31 8.55
CA ASP A 132 20.47 37.78 8.54
C ASP A 132 20.26 38.39 9.94
N HIS A 133 19.85 37.57 10.92
CA HIS A 133 19.52 37.96 12.29
C HIS A 133 20.39 37.22 13.30
N ARG A 134 21.58 36.76 12.92
CA ARG A 134 22.50 36.12 13.85
C ARG A 134 22.86 37.10 14.96
N PRO A 135 22.81 36.67 16.26
CA PRO A 135 23.26 37.51 17.36
C PRO A 135 24.78 37.72 17.26
N GLU A 136 25.22 38.94 17.53
CA GLU A 136 26.66 39.24 17.55
C GLU A 136 27.37 38.50 18.69
N ASN A 137 26.76 38.44 19.85
CA ASN A 137 27.29 37.77 21.06
C ASN A 137 26.22 36.82 21.61
N PRO A 138 26.09 35.61 21.05
CA PRO A 138 25.12 34.65 21.57
C PRO A 138 25.50 34.20 22.99
N PRO A 139 24.53 33.94 23.86
CA PRO A 139 24.80 33.38 25.18
C PRO A 139 25.40 31.98 25.05
N SER A 140 26.08 31.51 26.09
CA SER A 140 26.46 30.11 26.17
C SER A 140 25.20 29.26 26.23
N TRP A 141 25.18 28.19 25.47
CA TRP A 141 24.04 27.28 25.45
C TRP A 141 23.99 26.46 26.75
N ASP A 142 22.91 26.54 27.46
CA ASP A 142 22.66 25.85 28.74
C ASP A 142 21.54 24.80 28.64
N GLY A 143 21.03 24.57 27.42
CA GLY A 143 19.96 23.60 27.16
C GLY A 143 18.54 24.15 27.30
N THR A 144 18.36 25.39 27.77
CA THR A 144 17.04 26.01 27.98
C THR A 144 16.54 26.79 26.77
N GLN A 145 17.49 27.31 25.94
CA GLN A 145 17.18 27.98 24.70
C GLN A 145 17.29 26.99 23.51
N PRO A 146 16.63 27.28 22.39
CA PRO A 146 16.88 26.54 21.17
C PRO A 146 18.34 26.65 20.73
N LEU A 147 18.95 25.54 20.32
CA LEU A 147 20.25 25.56 19.66
C LEU A 147 20.04 25.64 18.16
N ARG A 148 20.71 26.57 17.50
CA ARG A 148 20.58 26.80 16.08
C ARG A 148 21.87 26.50 15.32
N PHE A 149 21.76 25.83 14.18
CA PHE A 149 22.84 25.64 13.24
C PHE A 149 23.22 26.97 12.61
N LYS A 150 24.49 27.26 12.61
CA LYS A 150 25.09 28.39 11.91
C LYS A 150 25.72 27.87 10.62
N VAL A 151 25.08 28.13 9.49
CA VAL A 151 25.61 27.71 8.19
C VAL A 151 27.02 28.26 8.01
N PRO A 152 28.06 27.40 7.85
CA PRO A 152 29.45 27.86 7.83
C PRO A 152 29.79 28.70 6.58
N GLU A 153 29.30 28.26 5.43
CA GLU A 153 29.59 28.86 4.14
C GLU A 153 28.34 28.96 3.28
N ILE A 154 28.13 30.13 2.70
CA ILE A 154 27.01 30.39 1.81
C ILE A 154 27.46 30.15 0.35
N LYS A 155 27.31 28.90 -0.08
CA LYS A 155 27.79 28.43 -1.40
C LYS A 155 26.68 27.69 -2.16
N ARG A 156 26.94 27.40 -3.43
CA ARG A 156 26.14 26.50 -4.24
C ARG A 156 26.50 25.06 -3.89
N TYR A 157 25.48 24.24 -3.68
CA TYR A 157 25.63 22.78 -3.55
C TYR A 157 25.21 22.09 -4.82
N THR A 158 25.99 21.09 -5.23
CA THR A 158 25.68 20.15 -6.31
C THR A 158 25.85 18.75 -5.76
N TRP A 159 24.87 17.88 -6.00
CA TRP A 159 24.92 16.49 -5.57
C TRP A 159 24.30 15.59 -6.64
N ASN A 160 24.66 14.33 -6.65
CA ASN A 160 24.07 13.32 -7.51
C ASN A 160 23.03 12.52 -6.72
N ASP A 161 21.76 12.59 -7.15
CA ASP A 161 20.67 11.75 -6.61
C ASP A 161 20.52 10.54 -7.51
N ALA A 162 20.49 9.34 -6.92
CA ALA A 162 20.47 8.08 -7.67
C ALA A 162 19.21 7.91 -8.56
N VAL A 163 18.11 8.62 -8.26
CA VAL A 163 16.89 8.61 -9.07
C VAL A 163 16.80 9.86 -9.95
N MET A 164 16.97 11.05 -9.34
CA MET A 164 16.73 12.32 -10.02
C MET A 164 17.91 12.79 -10.87
N GLY A 165 19.10 12.21 -10.67
CA GLY A 165 20.34 12.61 -11.33
C GLY A 165 21.00 13.79 -10.66
N GLU A 166 21.83 14.54 -11.40
CA GLU A 166 22.52 15.70 -10.87
C GLU A 166 21.54 16.83 -10.52
N LEU A 167 21.62 17.31 -9.29
CA LEU A 167 20.79 18.38 -8.73
C LEU A 167 21.70 19.48 -8.17
N THR A 168 21.24 20.72 -8.26
CA THR A 168 21.97 21.87 -7.75
C THR A 168 21.03 22.86 -7.08
N ALA A 169 21.50 23.53 -6.03
CA ALA A 169 20.80 24.61 -5.37
C ALA A 169 21.74 25.74 -4.97
N GLY A 170 21.31 26.97 -5.13
CA GLY A 170 22.11 28.15 -4.84
C GLY A 170 22.12 28.55 -3.37
N PRO A 171 22.88 29.62 -3.08
CA PRO A 171 23.04 30.13 -1.71
C PRO A 171 21.75 30.60 -1.05
N GLU A 172 20.72 30.92 -1.84
CA GLU A 172 19.37 31.30 -1.39
C GLU A 172 18.65 30.17 -0.62
N ALA A 173 19.02 28.92 -0.86
CA ALA A 173 18.44 27.75 -0.18
C ALA A 173 19.07 27.47 1.19
N LEU A 174 20.17 28.16 1.51
CA LEU A 174 20.89 27.98 2.78
C LEU A 174 20.36 28.95 3.83
N ASP A 175 20.04 28.46 5.00
CA ASP A 175 19.62 29.27 6.15
C ASP A 175 19.91 28.55 7.46
N ASP A 176 20.04 29.34 8.53
CA ASP A 176 20.22 28.81 9.88
C ASP A 176 18.90 28.18 10.37
N PHE A 177 18.99 26.98 10.94
CA PHE A 177 17.81 26.25 11.43
C PHE A 177 18.05 25.65 12.80
N ILE A 178 16.95 25.38 13.52
CA ILE A 178 17.03 24.82 14.87
C ILE A 178 17.53 23.38 14.79
N LEU A 179 18.54 23.06 15.57
CA LEU A 179 19.08 21.72 15.79
C LEU A 179 18.35 21.06 16.96
N ILE A 180 18.35 21.70 18.12
CA ILE A 180 17.70 21.23 19.34
C ILE A 180 16.69 22.30 19.80
N LYS A 181 15.50 21.87 20.11
CA LYS A 181 14.41 22.71 20.62
C LYS A 181 14.64 23.05 22.11
N SER A 182 13.90 24.03 22.64
CA SER A 182 13.93 24.38 24.07
C SER A 182 13.49 23.25 25.01
N ASP A 183 12.77 22.24 24.51
CA ASP A 183 12.41 21.04 25.26
C ASP A 183 13.54 19.99 25.32
N GLY A 184 14.70 20.30 24.70
CA GLY A 184 15.87 19.44 24.64
C GLY A 184 15.79 18.32 23.62
N LEU A 185 14.71 18.24 22.82
CA LEU A 185 14.60 17.28 21.71
C LEU A 185 15.15 17.88 20.42
N PRO A 186 15.79 17.07 19.57
CA PRO A 186 16.26 17.53 18.27
C PRO A 186 15.09 17.83 17.32
N THR A 187 15.34 18.69 16.35
CA THR A 187 14.46 18.78 15.19
C THR A 187 14.74 17.61 14.24
N TYR A 188 13.76 17.30 13.37
CA TYR A 188 13.92 16.33 12.30
C TYR A 188 15.20 16.58 11.49
N ASN A 189 15.49 17.83 11.13
CA ASN A 189 16.61 18.21 10.28
C ASN A 189 17.98 17.80 10.86
N PHE A 190 18.09 17.71 12.17
CA PHE A 190 19.32 17.31 12.84
C PHE A 190 19.34 15.81 13.16
N ALA A 191 18.25 15.32 13.76
CA ALA A 191 18.16 13.96 14.26
C ALA A 191 18.44 12.91 13.18
N HIS A 192 17.81 13.05 12.00
CA HIS A 192 17.96 12.05 10.95
C HIS A 192 19.38 11.94 10.40
N ILE A 193 20.15 13.04 10.37
CA ILE A 193 21.55 13.03 9.91
C ILE A 193 22.45 12.32 10.91
N VAL A 194 22.31 12.66 12.20
CA VAL A 194 23.05 12.00 13.28
C VAL A 194 22.76 10.51 13.30
N ASP A 195 21.49 10.15 13.25
CA ASP A 195 21.06 8.74 13.31
C ASP A 195 21.47 7.94 12.08
N ASP A 196 21.32 8.51 10.89
CA ASP A 196 21.73 7.84 9.66
C ASP A 196 23.23 7.56 9.66
N PHE A 197 24.04 8.49 10.17
CA PHE A 197 25.48 8.26 10.33
C PHE A 197 25.81 7.22 11.40
N GLU A 198 25.29 7.36 12.61
CA GLU A 198 25.58 6.44 13.72
C GLU A 198 25.05 5.02 13.47
N MET A 199 24.00 4.88 12.68
CA MET A 199 23.44 3.59 12.27
C MET A 199 24.07 3.03 10.99
N GLY A 200 25.08 3.71 10.43
CA GLY A 200 25.80 3.25 9.25
C GLY A 200 24.96 3.20 7.98
N VAL A 201 23.96 4.08 7.86
CA VAL A 201 23.09 4.15 6.67
C VAL A 201 23.90 4.62 5.48
N THR A 202 23.95 3.80 4.45
CA THR A 202 24.68 4.07 3.20
C THR A 202 23.80 4.68 2.12
N HIS A 203 22.49 4.42 2.15
CA HIS A 203 21.53 4.89 1.15
C HIS A 203 20.30 5.48 1.83
N VAL A 204 20.03 6.75 1.56
CA VAL A 204 18.89 7.51 2.06
C VAL A 204 17.85 7.63 0.96
N ILE A 205 16.89 6.68 0.96
CA ILE A 205 15.77 6.66 0.02
C ILE A 205 14.57 7.32 0.71
N ARG A 206 13.99 8.36 0.10
CA ARG A 206 12.89 9.15 0.70
C ARG A 206 12.07 9.91 -0.35
N GLY A 207 11.01 10.60 0.05
CA GLY A 207 10.15 11.34 -0.86
C GLY A 207 10.80 12.59 -1.46
N LEU A 208 10.31 13.00 -2.62
CA LEU A 208 10.77 14.16 -3.39
C LEU A 208 10.65 15.49 -2.61
N GLU A 209 9.77 15.57 -1.61
CA GLU A 209 9.56 16.76 -0.78
C GLU A 209 10.82 17.23 -0.05
N TYR A 210 11.80 16.36 0.13
CA TYR A 210 13.03 16.68 0.83
C TYR A 210 14.12 17.34 -0.04
N ILE A 211 13.95 17.36 -1.37
CA ILE A 211 14.95 17.96 -2.29
C ILE A 211 15.23 19.43 -1.96
N SER A 212 14.18 20.20 -1.64
CA SER A 212 14.33 21.61 -1.30
C SER A 212 15.13 21.85 -0.01
N SER A 213 15.21 20.85 0.87
CA SER A 213 16.00 20.92 2.11
C SER A 213 17.40 20.37 1.98
N MET A 214 17.74 19.72 0.87
CA MET A 214 19.05 19.08 0.67
C MET A 214 20.24 20.02 0.90
N PRO A 215 20.26 21.29 0.42
CA PRO A 215 21.41 22.16 0.66
C PRO A 215 21.69 22.38 2.16
N LYS A 216 20.65 22.49 2.98
CA LYS A 216 20.77 22.61 4.44
C LYS A 216 21.37 21.36 5.05
N TYR A 217 20.94 20.18 4.57
CA TYR A 217 21.46 18.90 5.04
C TYR A 217 22.90 18.71 4.64
N LEU A 218 23.27 19.00 3.38
CA LEU A 218 24.63 18.91 2.89
C LEU A 218 25.57 19.84 3.68
N SER A 219 25.12 21.06 3.98
CA SER A 219 25.86 22.00 4.82
C SER A 219 26.07 21.46 6.25
N LEU A 220 25.10 20.74 6.79
CA LEU A 220 25.23 20.12 8.11
C LEU A 220 26.16 18.89 8.07
N TYR A 221 26.08 18.06 7.03
CA TYR A 221 27.03 16.95 6.83
C TYR A 221 28.48 17.48 6.78
N ASP A 222 28.72 18.55 6.00
CA ASP A 222 30.05 19.19 5.91
C ASP A 222 30.53 19.72 7.28
N ALA A 223 29.64 20.41 8.04
CA ALA A 223 29.97 20.95 9.35
C ALA A 223 30.26 19.89 10.41
N LEU A 224 29.63 18.71 10.28
CA LEU A 224 29.84 17.56 11.16
C LEU A 224 31.04 16.69 10.71
N GLU A 225 31.63 16.98 9.53
CA GLU A 225 32.66 16.16 8.90
C GLU A 225 32.23 14.70 8.67
N ILE A 226 30.98 14.53 8.22
CA ILE A 226 30.35 13.24 7.91
C ILE A 226 30.29 13.07 6.40
N GLU A 227 30.69 11.91 5.89
CA GLU A 227 30.55 11.54 4.48
C GLU A 227 29.06 11.47 4.07
N TRP A 228 28.75 11.99 2.89
CA TRP A 228 27.37 11.97 2.37
C TRP A 228 26.96 10.55 1.97
N PRO A 229 25.80 10.07 2.40
CA PRO A 229 25.25 8.82 1.88
C PRO A 229 24.80 8.98 0.42
N VAL A 230 24.51 7.88 -0.23
CA VAL A 230 23.80 7.89 -1.51
C VAL A 230 22.37 8.36 -1.28
N PHE A 231 21.95 9.45 -1.92
CA PHE A 231 20.59 9.95 -1.88
C PHE A 231 19.77 9.43 -3.04
N ALA A 232 18.51 9.09 -2.79
CA ALA A 232 17.55 8.67 -3.80
C ALA A 232 16.14 9.23 -3.48
N CYS A 233 15.71 10.20 -4.25
CA CYS A 233 14.43 10.87 -4.04
C CYS A 233 13.33 10.26 -4.91
N LEU A 234 12.34 9.66 -4.26
CA LEU A 234 11.20 9.02 -4.93
C LEU A 234 10.16 10.08 -5.33
N PRO A 235 9.67 10.07 -6.57
CA PRO A 235 8.61 10.97 -7.00
C PRO A 235 7.31 10.70 -6.25
N HIS A 236 6.41 11.68 -6.20
CA HIS A 236 5.13 11.54 -5.54
C HIS A 236 4.23 10.48 -6.22
N ILE A 237 3.39 9.83 -5.43
CA ILE A 237 2.21 9.16 -5.96
C ILE A 237 1.18 10.24 -6.25
N MET A 238 0.72 10.30 -7.49
CA MET A 238 -0.23 11.28 -7.96
C MET A 238 -1.66 10.74 -7.87
N ALA A 239 -2.62 11.61 -7.63
CA ALA A 239 -4.04 11.27 -7.76
C ALA A 239 -4.36 10.75 -9.17
N ALA A 240 -5.52 10.12 -9.37
CA ALA A 240 -5.92 9.52 -10.64
C ALA A 240 -5.90 10.51 -11.82
N ASP A 241 -6.15 11.81 -11.55
CA ASP A 241 -6.07 12.87 -12.57
C ASP A 241 -4.63 13.25 -12.95
N GLY A 242 -3.62 12.77 -12.20
CA GLY A 242 -2.20 13.05 -12.41
C GLY A 242 -1.77 14.49 -12.12
N LYS A 243 -2.64 15.34 -11.59
CA LYS A 243 -2.35 16.79 -11.42
C LYS A 243 -1.82 17.15 -10.04
N LYS A 244 -2.20 16.39 -9.02
CA LYS A 244 -1.82 16.66 -7.63
C LYS A 244 -1.33 15.39 -6.95
N LYS A 245 -0.56 15.56 -5.86
CA LYS A 245 -0.16 14.46 -4.98
C LYS A 245 -1.41 13.79 -4.42
N LEU A 246 -1.42 12.45 -4.40
CA LEU A 246 -2.48 11.66 -3.78
C LEU A 246 -2.58 12.01 -2.29
N GLY A 247 -3.76 12.37 -1.85
CA GLY A 247 -4.06 12.71 -0.46
C GLY A 247 -5.34 12.05 0.03
N LYS A 248 -5.62 12.15 1.33
CA LYS A 248 -6.84 11.56 1.94
C LYS A 248 -8.13 12.01 1.25
N ARG A 249 -8.19 13.28 0.79
CA ARG A 249 -9.36 13.84 0.09
C ARG A 249 -9.50 13.33 -1.35
N ASP A 250 -8.50 12.64 -1.86
CA ASP A 250 -8.43 12.15 -3.24
C ASP A 250 -8.58 10.63 -3.31
N GLY A 251 -9.15 10.01 -2.27
CA GLY A 251 -9.37 8.57 -2.20
C GLY A 251 -8.18 7.75 -1.68
N ALA A 252 -7.16 8.39 -1.12
CA ALA A 252 -6.09 7.66 -0.44
C ALA A 252 -6.63 7.00 0.82
N LYS A 253 -6.85 5.69 0.75
CA LYS A 253 -7.19 4.84 1.89
C LYS A 253 -5.96 4.56 2.75
N SER A 254 -6.17 4.24 4.02
CA SER A 254 -5.14 3.62 4.85
C SER A 254 -4.82 2.21 4.35
N VAL A 255 -3.65 1.69 4.71
CA VAL A 255 -3.29 0.31 4.33
C VAL A 255 -4.22 -0.72 5.00
N GLU A 256 -4.70 -0.44 6.21
CA GLU A 256 -5.64 -1.29 6.91
C GLU A 256 -7.01 -1.38 6.20
N GLU A 257 -7.48 -0.29 5.56
CA GLU A 257 -8.70 -0.34 4.75
C GLU A 257 -8.54 -1.31 3.58
N TYR A 258 -7.41 -1.29 2.87
CA TYR A 258 -7.14 -2.26 1.79
C TYR A 258 -7.07 -3.70 2.29
N ARG A 259 -6.48 -3.93 3.46
CA ARG A 259 -6.45 -5.25 4.10
C ARG A 259 -7.84 -5.76 4.40
N THR A 260 -8.72 -4.92 4.96
CA THR A 260 -10.11 -5.28 5.26
C THR A 260 -10.96 -5.48 4.01
N GLU A 261 -10.63 -4.79 2.92
CA GLU A 261 -11.23 -4.99 1.59
C GLU A 261 -10.74 -6.29 0.90
N GLY A 262 -9.85 -7.04 1.52
CA GLY A 262 -9.38 -8.32 0.99
C GLY A 262 -8.32 -8.21 -0.09
N ILE A 263 -7.52 -7.14 -0.06
CA ILE A 263 -6.29 -7.03 -0.86
C ILE A 263 -5.19 -7.88 -0.20
N LEU A 264 -4.50 -8.69 -1.00
CA LEU A 264 -3.37 -9.49 -0.56
C LEU A 264 -2.12 -8.62 -0.36
N PRO A 265 -1.27 -8.92 0.63
CA PRO A 265 -0.02 -8.17 0.85
C PRO A 265 0.91 -8.22 -0.37
N GLU A 266 1.02 -9.36 -1.04
CA GLU A 266 1.83 -9.54 -2.25
C GLU A 266 1.34 -8.65 -3.40
N ALA A 267 0.03 -8.55 -3.57
CA ALA A 267 -0.59 -7.69 -4.58
C ALA A 267 -0.34 -6.21 -4.27
N MET A 268 -0.44 -5.81 -3.01
CA MET A 268 -0.15 -4.46 -2.56
C MET A 268 1.32 -4.10 -2.83
N LEU A 269 2.27 -4.96 -2.49
CA LEU A 269 3.70 -4.71 -2.73
C LEU A 269 4.02 -4.66 -4.22
N ASN A 270 3.48 -5.57 -5.03
CA ASN A 270 3.64 -5.54 -6.47
C ASN A 270 3.07 -4.24 -7.09
N PHE A 271 1.88 -3.83 -6.66
CA PHE A 271 1.26 -2.58 -7.09
C PHE A 271 2.11 -1.36 -6.72
N LEU A 272 2.57 -1.27 -5.46
CA LEU A 272 3.41 -0.18 -4.98
C LEU A 272 4.76 -0.10 -5.69
N ALA A 273 5.37 -1.25 -5.98
CA ALA A 273 6.60 -1.31 -6.78
C ALA A 273 6.36 -0.75 -8.19
N SER A 274 5.29 -1.18 -8.85
CA SER A 274 4.94 -0.71 -10.20
C SER A 274 4.58 0.78 -10.27
N MET A 275 4.31 1.42 -9.13
CA MET A 275 4.11 2.87 -9.04
C MET A 275 5.45 3.63 -9.00
N GLY A 276 6.16 3.61 -10.08
CA GLY A 276 7.41 4.34 -10.28
C GLY A 276 8.63 3.46 -10.50
N TRP A 277 8.46 2.16 -10.64
CA TRP A 277 9.53 1.24 -11.03
C TRP A 277 9.01 0.18 -12.03
N ASN A 278 9.88 -0.31 -12.90
CA ASN A 278 9.67 -1.46 -13.77
C ASN A 278 10.99 -2.16 -14.03
N ASP A 279 10.94 -3.45 -14.37
CA ASP A 279 12.14 -4.24 -14.68
C ASP A 279 12.64 -4.09 -16.12
N GLY A 280 11.98 -3.25 -16.93
CA GLY A 280 12.29 -3.01 -18.36
C GLY A 280 11.66 -4.04 -19.29
N THR A 281 10.81 -4.93 -18.79
CA THR A 281 10.03 -5.89 -19.58
C THR A 281 8.54 -5.52 -19.55
N GLU A 282 7.70 -6.35 -20.18
CA GLU A 282 6.23 -6.24 -20.14
C GLU A 282 5.61 -7.00 -18.95
N GLN A 283 6.44 -7.55 -18.04
CA GLN A 283 5.94 -8.24 -16.86
C GLN A 283 5.24 -7.26 -15.91
N GLU A 284 4.04 -7.59 -15.50
CA GLU A 284 3.25 -6.77 -14.57
C GLU A 284 3.03 -7.45 -13.22
N VAL A 285 2.97 -8.78 -13.20
CA VAL A 285 2.72 -9.56 -11.99
C VAL A 285 4.00 -10.19 -11.50
N PHE A 286 4.50 -9.71 -10.38
CA PHE A 286 5.75 -10.15 -9.76
C PHE A 286 5.48 -10.80 -8.40
N THR A 287 6.15 -11.90 -8.13
CA THR A 287 6.30 -12.41 -6.76
C THR A 287 7.23 -11.50 -5.96
N ILE A 288 7.25 -11.66 -4.64
CA ILE A 288 8.17 -10.89 -3.78
C ILE A 288 9.62 -11.20 -4.11
N ASP A 289 9.94 -12.46 -4.36
CA ASP A 289 11.30 -12.89 -4.72
C ASP A 289 11.75 -12.28 -6.06
N GLU A 290 10.86 -12.25 -7.06
CA GLU A 290 11.14 -11.57 -8.33
C GLU A 290 11.33 -10.06 -8.17
N LEU A 291 10.55 -9.41 -7.28
CA LEU A 291 10.75 -7.99 -6.96
C LEU A 291 12.11 -7.76 -6.32
N ILE A 292 12.52 -8.59 -5.37
CA ILE A 292 13.82 -8.49 -4.71
C ILE A 292 14.96 -8.70 -5.73
N GLU A 293 14.86 -9.73 -6.56
CA GLU A 293 15.88 -10.05 -7.55
C GLU A 293 16.07 -8.95 -8.58
N LYS A 294 14.96 -8.39 -9.10
CA LYS A 294 14.96 -7.48 -10.24
C LYS A 294 15.04 -6.00 -9.87
N PHE A 295 14.83 -5.65 -8.59
CA PHE A 295 14.79 -4.25 -8.17
C PHE A 295 16.12 -3.55 -8.45
N SER A 296 16.04 -2.31 -8.96
CA SER A 296 17.21 -1.44 -9.15
C SER A 296 16.78 0.03 -9.05
N LEU A 297 17.56 0.85 -8.35
CA LEU A 297 17.32 2.28 -8.25
C LEU A 297 17.41 2.99 -9.62
N ASP A 298 18.26 2.51 -10.52
CA ASP A 298 18.43 3.08 -11.86
C ASP A 298 17.16 2.99 -12.72
N ARG A 299 16.24 2.07 -12.37
CA ARG A 299 14.97 1.88 -13.04
C ARG A 299 13.80 2.59 -12.36
N VAL A 300 14.06 3.30 -11.30
CA VAL A 300 13.05 4.16 -10.65
C VAL A 300 12.79 5.37 -11.54
N GLN A 301 11.54 5.57 -11.91
CA GLN A 301 11.11 6.67 -12.76
C GLN A 301 11.21 8.01 -12.04
N ARG A 302 11.60 9.05 -12.75
CA ARG A 302 11.70 10.43 -12.21
C ARG A 302 10.35 11.14 -12.08
N SER A 303 9.35 10.68 -12.84
CA SER A 303 7.99 11.24 -12.82
C SER A 303 7.10 10.54 -11.84
N GLY A 304 6.12 11.27 -11.30
CA GLY A 304 5.12 10.70 -10.40
C GLY A 304 4.22 9.68 -11.10
N ALA A 305 3.99 8.54 -10.46
CA ALA A 305 3.05 7.52 -10.94
C ALA A 305 1.62 7.86 -10.50
N ARG A 306 0.65 7.64 -11.39
CA ARG A 306 -0.77 7.81 -11.06
C ARG A 306 -1.29 6.60 -10.30
N PHE A 307 -2.08 6.88 -9.26
CA PHE A 307 -2.81 5.86 -8.55
C PHE A 307 -4.00 5.38 -9.38
N ASP A 308 -4.06 4.09 -9.64
CA ASP A 308 -5.14 3.43 -10.36
C ASP A 308 -5.66 2.24 -9.53
N GLU A 309 -6.81 2.42 -8.90
CA GLU A 309 -7.44 1.40 -8.06
C GLU A 309 -7.89 0.18 -8.88
N GLN A 310 -8.32 0.37 -10.14
CA GLN A 310 -8.71 -0.75 -11.00
C GLN A 310 -7.51 -1.65 -11.32
N ARG A 311 -6.33 -1.06 -11.49
CA ARG A 311 -5.09 -1.82 -11.65
C ARG A 311 -4.73 -2.59 -10.38
N LEU A 312 -4.92 -2.02 -9.20
CA LEU A 312 -4.72 -2.74 -7.93
C LEU A 312 -5.65 -3.94 -7.82
N LEU A 313 -6.95 -3.76 -8.11
CA LEU A 313 -7.93 -4.85 -8.09
C LEU A 313 -7.61 -5.94 -9.12
N TRP A 314 -7.15 -5.56 -10.31
CA TRP A 314 -6.70 -6.51 -11.32
C TRP A 314 -5.48 -7.31 -10.85
N LEU A 315 -4.45 -6.64 -10.33
CA LEU A 315 -3.26 -7.29 -9.77
C LEU A 315 -3.64 -8.25 -8.63
N ASN A 316 -4.52 -7.81 -7.72
CA ASN A 316 -4.97 -8.63 -6.62
C ASN A 316 -5.65 -9.92 -7.12
N GLY A 317 -6.53 -9.80 -8.10
CA GLY A 317 -7.14 -10.97 -8.74
C GLY A 317 -6.11 -11.89 -9.41
N GLN A 318 -5.02 -11.33 -10.01
CA GLN A 318 -3.93 -12.15 -10.57
C GLN A 318 -3.18 -12.91 -9.46
N HIS A 319 -2.91 -12.28 -8.33
CA HIS A 319 -2.25 -12.93 -7.19
C HIS A 319 -3.17 -13.97 -6.56
N ILE A 320 -4.47 -13.70 -6.36
CA ILE A 320 -5.43 -14.69 -5.85
C ILE A 320 -5.44 -15.95 -6.72
N ARG A 321 -5.48 -15.81 -8.05
CA ARG A 321 -5.48 -16.95 -8.99
C ARG A 321 -4.21 -17.81 -8.94
N ARG A 322 -3.09 -17.23 -8.51
CA ARG A 322 -1.80 -17.94 -8.40
C ARG A 322 -1.61 -18.66 -7.07
N LEU A 323 -2.45 -18.39 -6.09
CA LEU A 323 -2.38 -19.05 -4.79
C LEU A 323 -2.77 -20.52 -4.92
N GLU A 324 -2.02 -21.39 -4.25
CA GLU A 324 -2.44 -22.76 -4.02
C GLU A 324 -3.72 -22.76 -3.18
N ILE A 325 -4.66 -23.67 -3.50
CA ILE A 325 -5.98 -23.65 -2.89
C ILE A 325 -5.95 -23.75 -1.36
N ASN A 326 -5.02 -24.51 -0.80
CA ASN A 326 -4.86 -24.65 0.64
C ASN A 326 -4.36 -23.35 1.31
N ASP A 327 -3.52 -22.57 0.64
CA ASP A 327 -3.09 -21.25 1.12
C ASP A 327 -4.26 -20.26 1.06
N LEU A 328 -4.97 -20.23 -0.07
CA LEU A 328 -6.16 -19.38 -0.21
C LEU A 328 -7.21 -19.71 0.85
N SER A 329 -7.45 -20.99 1.14
CA SER A 329 -8.44 -21.42 2.14
C SER A 329 -8.16 -20.86 3.54
N GLN A 330 -6.88 -20.76 3.94
CA GLN A 330 -6.46 -20.14 5.20
C GLN A 330 -6.69 -18.62 5.21
N ARG A 331 -6.48 -17.96 4.08
CA ARG A 331 -6.62 -16.50 3.98
C ARG A 331 -8.07 -16.04 3.95
N VAL A 332 -8.99 -16.87 3.48
CA VAL A 332 -10.43 -16.53 3.36
C VAL A 332 -11.26 -16.90 4.57
N VAL A 333 -10.68 -17.40 5.66
CA VAL A 333 -11.41 -17.89 6.85
C VAL A 333 -12.44 -16.86 7.36
N ASN A 334 -12.08 -15.59 7.38
CA ASN A 334 -12.94 -14.50 7.86
C ASN A 334 -13.85 -13.90 6.77
N PHE A 335 -13.79 -14.40 5.55
CA PHE A 335 -14.54 -13.87 4.40
C PHE A 335 -15.67 -14.78 3.94
N TRP A 336 -15.83 -15.96 4.53
CA TRP A 336 -16.94 -16.84 4.22
C TRP A 336 -18.29 -16.22 4.61
N PRO A 337 -19.38 -16.45 3.83
CA PRO A 337 -20.70 -16.07 4.29
C PRO A 337 -21.07 -16.85 5.57
N ALA A 338 -21.88 -16.23 6.43
CA ALA A 338 -22.27 -16.85 7.71
C ALA A 338 -22.93 -18.23 7.52
N THR A 339 -23.63 -18.43 6.40
CA THR A 339 -24.29 -19.69 6.01
C THR A 339 -23.31 -20.82 5.72
N ALA A 340 -22.02 -20.52 5.48
CA ALA A 340 -20.99 -21.53 5.29
C ALA A 340 -20.49 -22.17 6.60
N SER A 341 -20.93 -21.69 7.78
CA SER A 341 -20.39 -22.10 9.08
C SER A 341 -20.61 -23.60 9.40
N SER A 342 -21.67 -24.20 8.88
CA SER A 342 -22.00 -25.62 9.08
C SER A 342 -21.45 -26.56 7.99
N ALA A 343 -20.83 -26.02 6.94
CA ALA A 343 -20.29 -26.82 5.84
C ALA A 343 -18.95 -27.46 6.22
N SER A 344 -18.68 -28.65 5.66
CA SER A 344 -17.37 -29.30 5.85
C SER A 344 -16.25 -28.52 5.15
N GLU A 345 -15.02 -28.66 5.62
CA GLU A 345 -13.87 -28.01 5.01
C GLU A 345 -13.61 -28.49 3.58
N GLU A 346 -13.86 -29.79 3.30
CA GLU A 346 -13.76 -30.36 1.96
C GLU A 346 -14.74 -29.68 0.98
N TYR A 347 -15.98 -29.43 1.41
CA TYR A 347 -16.96 -28.74 0.60
C TYR A 347 -16.58 -27.28 0.38
N LYS A 348 -16.11 -26.58 1.40
CA LYS A 348 -15.62 -25.21 1.29
C LYS A 348 -14.44 -25.12 0.30
N ILE A 349 -13.48 -26.05 0.36
CA ILE A 349 -12.34 -26.11 -0.57
C ILE A 349 -12.85 -26.34 -2.01
N ALA A 350 -13.82 -27.23 -2.21
CA ALA A 350 -14.40 -27.46 -3.53
C ALA A 350 -15.10 -26.21 -4.09
N VAL A 351 -15.90 -25.52 -3.25
CA VAL A 351 -16.52 -24.23 -3.60
C VAL A 351 -15.45 -23.19 -3.95
N LEU A 352 -14.43 -23.05 -3.08
CA LEU A 352 -13.35 -22.07 -3.26
C LEU A 352 -12.60 -22.30 -4.58
N SER A 353 -12.32 -23.57 -4.91
CA SER A 353 -11.64 -23.92 -6.17
C SER A 353 -12.45 -23.51 -7.41
N LEU A 354 -13.78 -23.56 -7.33
CA LEU A 354 -14.65 -23.11 -8.43
C LEU A 354 -14.70 -21.60 -8.58
N VAL A 355 -14.62 -20.84 -7.48
CA VAL A 355 -14.82 -19.39 -7.51
C VAL A 355 -13.52 -18.60 -7.55
N GLN A 356 -12.36 -19.21 -7.24
CA GLN A 356 -11.05 -18.56 -7.12
C GLN A 356 -10.73 -17.64 -8.31
N ASP A 357 -10.93 -18.11 -9.53
CA ASP A 357 -10.64 -17.35 -10.75
C ASP A 357 -11.47 -16.07 -10.91
N ARG A 358 -12.57 -15.97 -10.17
CA ARG A 358 -13.53 -14.86 -10.23
C ARG A 358 -13.26 -13.79 -9.19
N LEU A 359 -12.52 -14.11 -8.14
CA LEU A 359 -12.24 -13.20 -7.06
C LEU A 359 -11.25 -12.12 -7.52
N LYS A 360 -11.62 -10.87 -7.33
CA LYS A 360 -10.72 -9.71 -7.42
C LYS A 360 -10.21 -9.32 -6.05
N THR A 361 -11.04 -9.52 -5.02
CA THR A 361 -10.71 -9.34 -3.61
C THR A 361 -11.26 -10.51 -2.80
N LEU A 362 -10.75 -10.71 -1.58
CA LEU A 362 -11.30 -11.78 -0.73
C LEU A 362 -12.73 -11.46 -0.28
N THR A 363 -13.13 -10.19 -0.25
CA THR A 363 -14.51 -9.76 0.05
C THR A 363 -15.52 -10.09 -1.05
N ASP A 364 -15.06 -10.52 -2.23
CA ASP A 364 -15.97 -11.01 -3.29
C ASP A 364 -16.50 -12.42 -3.01
N LEU A 365 -15.90 -13.15 -2.05
CA LEU A 365 -16.21 -14.54 -1.76
C LEU A 365 -17.68 -14.76 -1.36
N PRO A 366 -18.31 -13.98 -0.45
CA PRO A 366 -19.71 -14.15 -0.12
C PRO A 366 -20.64 -14.07 -1.33
N LEU A 367 -20.46 -13.03 -2.17
CA LEU A 367 -21.29 -12.85 -3.36
C LEU A 367 -21.12 -13.99 -4.37
N SER A 368 -19.90 -14.55 -4.46
CA SER A 368 -19.56 -15.61 -5.41
C SER A 368 -19.93 -17.01 -4.92
N SER A 369 -20.20 -17.19 -3.61
CA SER A 369 -20.32 -18.53 -3.00
C SER A 369 -21.57 -18.77 -2.16
N SER A 370 -22.31 -17.74 -1.71
CA SER A 370 -23.45 -17.90 -0.78
C SER A 370 -24.47 -18.93 -1.25
N TYR A 371 -24.77 -18.96 -2.53
CA TYR A 371 -25.75 -19.91 -3.10
C TYR A 371 -25.31 -21.38 -3.03
N PHE A 372 -24.05 -21.70 -2.72
CA PHE A 372 -23.63 -23.08 -2.44
C PHE A 372 -24.03 -23.54 -1.05
N PHE A 373 -24.26 -22.62 -0.12
CA PHE A 373 -24.53 -22.92 1.29
C PHE A 373 -25.99 -22.73 1.70
N GLU A 374 -26.76 -21.94 0.94
CA GLU A 374 -28.17 -21.73 1.15
C GLU A 374 -28.93 -21.62 -0.17
N ALA A 375 -30.24 -21.93 -0.14
CA ALA A 375 -31.07 -21.75 -1.32
C ALA A 375 -31.35 -20.25 -1.52
N PRO A 376 -30.99 -19.68 -2.67
CA PRO A 376 -31.22 -18.26 -2.94
C PRO A 376 -32.71 -17.98 -3.19
N THR A 377 -33.14 -16.78 -2.82
CA THR A 377 -34.51 -16.32 -3.13
C THR A 377 -34.62 -15.95 -4.61
N PRO A 378 -35.63 -16.41 -5.35
CA PRO A 378 -35.85 -16.04 -6.74
C PRO A 378 -36.00 -14.53 -6.93
N ASP A 379 -35.25 -13.98 -7.86
CA ASP A 379 -35.32 -12.57 -8.29
C ASP A 379 -35.39 -12.48 -9.81
N TRP A 380 -36.59 -12.51 -10.36
CA TRP A 380 -36.81 -12.44 -11.79
C TRP A 380 -36.42 -11.11 -12.44
N THR A 381 -36.15 -10.05 -11.68
CA THR A 381 -35.64 -8.81 -12.23
C THR A 381 -34.27 -9.02 -12.84
N MET A 382 -33.47 -9.95 -12.28
CA MET A 382 -32.16 -10.33 -12.84
C MET A 382 -32.29 -10.96 -14.26
N ALA A 383 -33.41 -11.62 -14.56
CA ALA A 383 -33.64 -12.15 -15.92
C ALA A 383 -33.96 -11.01 -16.90
N THR A 384 -34.77 -10.03 -16.48
CA THR A 384 -35.13 -8.88 -17.34
C THR A 384 -33.93 -7.94 -17.61
N ASP A 385 -32.99 -7.87 -16.68
CA ASP A 385 -31.75 -7.07 -16.84
C ASP A 385 -30.65 -7.82 -17.61
N ASN A 386 -30.77 -9.13 -17.71
CA ASN A 386 -29.77 -9.95 -18.41
C ASN A 386 -29.86 -9.79 -19.93
N LYS A 387 -28.74 -9.39 -20.56
CA LYS A 387 -28.67 -9.15 -22.02
C LYS A 387 -29.12 -10.34 -22.89
N GLN A 388 -28.95 -11.58 -22.40
CA GLN A 388 -29.29 -12.81 -23.14
C GLN A 388 -30.76 -13.19 -22.92
N LEU A 389 -31.33 -12.91 -21.74
CA LEU A 389 -32.66 -13.35 -21.33
C LEU A 389 -33.78 -12.34 -21.60
N LYS A 390 -33.48 -11.04 -21.56
CA LYS A 390 -34.47 -9.96 -21.67
C LYS A 390 -35.29 -9.92 -22.96
N LYS A 391 -34.97 -10.77 -23.95
CA LYS A 391 -35.67 -10.88 -25.21
C LYS A 391 -36.77 -11.92 -25.19
N LEU A 392 -36.79 -12.78 -24.17
CA LEU A 392 -37.78 -13.83 -24.00
C LEU A 392 -38.75 -13.43 -22.88
N ALA A 393 -40.04 -13.81 -23.06
CA ALA A 393 -41.03 -13.63 -22.02
C ALA A 393 -40.73 -14.56 -20.82
N PRO A 394 -41.12 -14.17 -19.57
CA PRO A 394 -40.95 -15.07 -18.41
C PRO A 394 -41.54 -16.47 -18.59
N ALA A 395 -42.70 -16.58 -19.24
CA ALA A 395 -43.32 -17.88 -19.55
C ALA A 395 -42.49 -18.75 -20.49
N GLU A 396 -41.77 -18.14 -21.45
CA GLU A 396 -40.86 -18.86 -22.34
C GLU A 396 -39.63 -19.34 -21.57
N LEU A 397 -39.07 -18.50 -20.69
CA LEU A 397 -37.95 -18.85 -19.82
C LEU A 397 -38.34 -19.98 -18.84
N ALA A 398 -39.56 -19.94 -18.25
CA ALA A 398 -40.07 -21.01 -17.42
C ALA A 398 -40.25 -22.34 -18.17
N THR A 399 -40.62 -22.28 -19.46
CA THR A 399 -40.71 -23.47 -20.33
C THR A 399 -39.34 -24.09 -20.56
N LEU A 400 -38.30 -23.27 -20.82
CA LEU A 400 -36.92 -23.74 -20.93
C LEU A 400 -36.43 -24.39 -19.63
N LEU A 401 -36.77 -23.83 -18.46
CA LEU A 401 -36.43 -24.41 -17.16
C LEU A 401 -37.11 -25.75 -16.94
N LYS A 402 -38.41 -25.91 -17.34
CA LYS A 402 -39.10 -27.19 -17.27
C LYS A 402 -38.41 -28.27 -18.12
N THR A 403 -38.02 -27.95 -19.34
CA THR A 403 -37.26 -28.86 -20.22
C THR A 403 -35.94 -29.24 -19.61
N ALA A 404 -35.22 -28.27 -19.03
CA ALA A 404 -33.94 -28.51 -18.36
C ALA A 404 -34.11 -29.39 -17.11
N HIS A 405 -35.13 -29.15 -16.28
CA HIS A 405 -35.45 -29.96 -15.14
C HIS A 405 -35.64 -31.43 -15.51
N THR A 406 -36.53 -31.71 -16.48
CA THR A 406 -36.85 -33.08 -16.95
C THR A 406 -35.59 -33.79 -17.47
N THR A 407 -34.73 -33.08 -18.23
CA THR A 407 -33.49 -33.67 -18.77
C THR A 407 -32.51 -34.01 -17.66
N LEU A 408 -32.29 -33.06 -16.72
CA LEU A 408 -31.35 -33.23 -15.62
C LEU A 408 -31.83 -34.28 -14.58
N GLU A 409 -33.16 -34.56 -14.48
CA GLU A 409 -33.71 -35.59 -13.62
C GLU A 409 -33.19 -36.99 -13.96
N THR A 410 -32.88 -37.28 -15.22
CA THR A 410 -32.36 -38.58 -15.69
C THR A 410 -30.84 -38.58 -15.89
N THR A 411 -30.19 -37.46 -15.67
CA THR A 411 -28.74 -37.29 -15.90
C THR A 411 -27.94 -37.72 -14.67
N ASP A 412 -26.76 -38.34 -14.89
CA ASP A 412 -25.76 -38.53 -13.86
C ASP A 412 -25.13 -37.20 -13.47
N PHE A 413 -24.99 -36.94 -12.15
CA PHE A 413 -24.53 -35.62 -11.65
C PHE A 413 -23.01 -35.56 -11.50
N ASN A 414 -22.33 -35.70 -12.63
CA ASN A 414 -20.90 -35.34 -12.79
C ASN A 414 -20.77 -34.30 -13.92
N PRO A 415 -19.68 -33.51 -13.94
CA PRO A 415 -19.54 -32.41 -14.90
C PRO A 415 -19.69 -32.81 -16.37
N ASP A 416 -19.11 -33.94 -16.76
CA ASP A 416 -19.14 -34.41 -18.16
C ASP A 416 -20.55 -34.82 -18.61
N ALA A 417 -21.28 -35.60 -17.78
CA ALA A 417 -22.65 -36.01 -18.07
C ALA A 417 -23.60 -34.80 -18.11
N ILE A 418 -23.44 -33.85 -17.18
CA ILE A 418 -24.19 -32.59 -17.17
C ILE A 418 -23.90 -31.78 -18.45
N GLN A 419 -22.64 -31.66 -18.85
CA GLN A 419 -22.30 -30.95 -20.10
C GLN A 419 -22.94 -31.62 -21.31
N ALA A 420 -22.95 -32.96 -21.39
CA ALA A 420 -23.61 -33.69 -22.46
C ALA A 420 -25.11 -33.43 -22.47
N ALA A 421 -25.78 -33.46 -21.30
CA ALA A 421 -27.21 -33.16 -21.18
C ALA A 421 -27.52 -31.70 -21.59
N LEU A 422 -26.70 -30.75 -21.21
CA LEU A 422 -26.84 -29.35 -21.63
C LEU A 422 -26.68 -29.19 -23.17
N ASN A 423 -25.78 -29.93 -23.80
CA ASN A 423 -25.65 -29.93 -25.27
C ASN A 423 -26.91 -30.51 -25.93
N THR A 424 -27.44 -31.62 -25.46
CA THR A 424 -28.73 -32.19 -25.93
C THR A 424 -29.87 -31.18 -25.76
N LEU A 425 -29.92 -30.45 -24.68
CA LEU A 425 -30.90 -29.39 -24.49
C LEU A 425 -30.77 -28.24 -25.48
N LEU A 426 -29.56 -27.88 -25.91
CA LEU A 426 -29.37 -26.87 -26.94
C LEU A 426 -29.94 -27.36 -28.30
N GLU A 427 -29.69 -28.62 -28.65
CA GLU A 427 -30.19 -29.22 -29.89
C GLU A 427 -31.70 -29.31 -29.91
N SER A 428 -32.29 -29.78 -28.80
CA SER A 428 -33.73 -29.99 -28.70
C SER A 428 -34.57 -28.70 -28.59
N THR A 429 -34.00 -27.65 -27.95
CA THR A 429 -34.71 -26.38 -27.77
C THR A 429 -34.40 -25.37 -28.88
N GLY A 430 -33.35 -25.57 -29.68
CA GLY A 430 -32.89 -24.64 -30.69
C GLY A 430 -32.35 -23.32 -30.09
N GLN A 431 -32.12 -23.27 -28.79
CA GLN A 431 -31.65 -22.08 -28.08
C GLN A 431 -30.15 -21.91 -28.23
N LYS A 432 -29.70 -20.67 -28.14
CA LYS A 432 -28.25 -20.36 -28.04
C LYS A 432 -27.70 -20.71 -26.68
N PRO A 433 -26.44 -21.15 -26.56
CA PRO A 433 -25.81 -21.43 -25.26
C PRO A 433 -25.94 -20.26 -24.27
N GLY A 434 -25.74 -19.02 -24.76
CA GLY A 434 -25.86 -17.83 -23.93
C GLY A 434 -27.24 -17.64 -23.29
N THR A 435 -28.35 -18.07 -23.95
CA THR A 435 -29.70 -17.99 -23.40
C THR A 435 -29.97 -19.14 -22.45
N LEU A 436 -29.81 -20.39 -22.92
CA LEU A 436 -30.17 -21.59 -22.12
C LEU A 436 -29.29 -21.68 -20.85
N PHE A 437 -27.97 -21.52 -20.97
CA PHE A 437 -27.09 -21.63 -19.81
C PHE A 437 -27.27 -20.46 -18.84
N SER A 438 -27.62 -19.26 -19.33
CA SER A 438 -27.88 -18.13 -18.46
C SER A 438 -29.14 -18.31 -17.63
N ILE A 439 -30.24 -18.84 -18.19
CA ILE A 439 -31.47 -19.05 -17.42
C ILE A 439 -31.29 -20.17 -16.40
N ILE A 440 -30.65 -21.30 -16.75
CA ILE A 440 -30.37 -22.39 -15.80
C ILE A 440 -29.44 -21.88 -14.67
N ARG A 441 -28.36 -21.15 -15.02
CA ARG A 441 -27.47 -20.56 -14.03
C ARG A 441 -28.22 -19.64 -13.08
N LEU A 442 -29.04 -18.73 -13.63
CA LEU A 442 -29.79 -17.79 -12.84
C LEU A 442 -30.73 -18.53 -11.88
N ALA A 443 -31.49 -19.53 -12.35
CA ALA A 443 -32.43 -20.28 -11.55
C ALA A 443 -31.80 -21.04 -10.37
N VAL A 444 -30.55 -21.48 -10.48
CA VAL A 444 -29.88 -22.21 -9.39
C VAL A 444 -29.09 -21.31 -8.45
N SER A 445 -28.66 -20.12 -8.89
CA SER A 445 -27.78 -19.25 -8.09
C SER A 445 -28.37 -17.89 -7.70
N TRP A 446 -29.32 -17.35 -8.48
CA TRP A 446 -29.81 -15.97 -8.38
C TRP A 446 -28.68 -14.97 -8.08
N ALA A 447 -27.55 -15.18 -8.77
CA ALA A 447 -26.35 -14.37 -8.65
C ALA A 447 -25.97 -13.79 -10.02
N PRO A 448 -25.31 -12.61 -10.07
CA PRO A 448 -24.96 -11.96 -11.34
C PRO A 448 -23.96 -12.76 -12.18
N PHE A 449 -23.21 -13.65 -11.53
CA PHE A 449 -22.25 -14.56 -12.16
C PHE A 449 -22.06 -15.81 -11.32
N SER A 450 -21.69 -16.91 -11.95
CA SER A 450 -21.28 -18.16 -11.31
C SER A 450 -20.13 -18.80 -12.09
N PRO A 451 -19.44 -19.80 -11.56
CA PRO A 451 -18.44 -20.62 -12.27
C PRO A 451 -19.04 -21.32 -13.51
N ALA A 452 -18.27 -22.23 -14.09
CA ALA A 452 -18.77 -23.06 -15.18
C ALA A 452 -20.04 -23.80 -14.74
N LEU A 453 -21.08 -23.80 -15.59
CA LEU A 453 -22.40 -24.32 -15.20
C LEU A 453 -22.36 -25.81 -14.82
N PRO A 454 -21.69 -26.71 -15.60
CA PRO A 454 -21.63 -28.12 -15.24
C PRO A 454 -21.02 -28.37 -13.85
N ASP A 455 -19.91 -27.70 -13.55
CA ASP A 455 -19.22 -27.84 -12.26
C ASP A 455 -20.06 -27.28 -11.11
N THR A 456 -20.75 -26.15 -11.34
CA THR A 456 -21.67 -25.56 -10.37
C THR A 456 -22.80 -26.52 -10.02
N LEU A 457 -23.45 -27.14 -11.05
CA LEU A 457 -24.54 -28.08 -10.85
C LEU A 457 -24.08 -29.37 -10.17
N ALA A 458 -22.90 -29.89 -10.60
CA ALA A 458 -22.31 -31.09 -10.00
C ALA A 458 -22.02 -30.89 -8.51
N LEU A 459 -21.46 -29.73 -8.12
CA LEU A 459 -21.12 -29.43 -6.74
C LEU A 459 -22.37 -29.16 -5.87
N LEU A 460 -23.41 -28.53 -6.43
CA LEU A 460 -24.73 -28.39 -5.76
C LEU A 460 -25.40 -29.76 -5.54
N GLY A 461 -25.16 -30.71 -6.43
CA GLY A 461 -25.79 -32.01 -6.42
C GLY A 461 -27.17 -31.99 -7.06
N LYS A 462 -27.66 -33.21 -7.38
CA LYS A 462 -28.90 -33.43 -8.15
C LYS A 462 -30.14 -32.89 -7.42
N GLU A 463 -30.27 -33.22 -6.16
CA GLU A 463 -31.46 -32.86 -5.35
C GLU A 463 -31.62 -31.35 -5.25
N GLN A 464 -30.55 -30.62 -4.87
CA GLN A 464 -30.62 -29.16 -4.74
C GLN A 464 -30.81 -28.47 -6.09
N THR A 465 -30.17 -28.96 -7.15
CA THR A 465 -30.32 -28.41 -8.50
C THR A 465 -31.76 -28.50 -8.96
N LEU A 466 -32.40 -29.68 -8.86
CA LEU A 466 -33.78 -29.88 -9.30
C LEU A 466 -34.77 -29.08 -8.46
N ALA A 467 -34.57 -29.05 -7.15
CA ALA A 467 -35.41 -28.25 -6.25
C ALA A 467 -35.37 -26.75 -6.58
N ARG A 468 -34.18 -26.20 -6.91
CA ARG A 468 -34.05 -24.79 -7.27
C ARG A 468 -34.63 -24.47 -8.65
N LEU A 469 -34.45 -25.36 -9.61
CA LEU A 469 -35.11 -25.22 -10.91
C LEU A 469 -36.65 -25.22 -10.75
N GLN A 470 -37.21 -26.11 -9.95
CA GLN A 470 -38.63 -26.15 -9.66
C GLN A 470 -39.13 -24.87 -8.97
N THR A 471 -38.39 -24.38 -7.96
CA THR A 471 -38.68 -23.10 -7.27
C THR A 471 -38.68 -21.93 -8.27
N ALA A 472 -37.71 -21.89 -9.19
CA ALA A 472 -37.68 -20.86 -10.23
C ALA A 472 -38.89 -20.96 -11.18
N ILE A 473 -39.29 -22.19 -11.57
CA ILE A 473 -40.46 -22.43 -12.43
C ILE A 473 -41.73 -21.93 -11.75
N ASP A 474 -41.92 -22.27 -10.46
CA ASP A 474 -43.13 -21.96 -9.71
C ASP A 474 -43.28 -20.47 -9.38
N SER A 475 -42.15 -19.77 -9.28
CA SER A 475 -42.08 -18.33 -9.02
C SER A 475 -42.04 -17.46 -10.29
N ALA A 476 -42.11 -18.07 -11.49
CA ALA A 476 -42.05 -17.32 -12.73
C ALA A 476 -43.26 -16.38 -12.85
N PRO A 477 -43.03 -15.07 -13.18
CA PRO A 477 -44.14 -14.14 -13.36
C PRO A 477 -45.10 -14.64 -14.46
N THR A 478 -46.39 -14.72 -14.12
CA THR A 478 -47.43 -14.91 -15.11
C THR A 478 -47.60 -13.59 -15.86
N ALA A 479 -47.50 -13.62 -17.18
CA ALA A 479 -47.59 -12.48 -18.07
C ALA A 479 -48.83 -11.61 -17.86
#